data_e91c15ad54760c5513051925b23f95d8
#
_entry.id   e91c15ad54760c5513051925b23f95d8
#
_cell.length_a   1.000
_cell.length_b   1.000
_cell.length_c   1.000
_cell.angle_alpha   90.00
_cell.angle_beta   90.00
_cell.angle_gamma   90.00
#
_symmetry.space_group_name_H-M   'P 1'
#
loop_
_entity.id
_entity.type
_entity.pdbx_description
1 polymer ?
#
loop_
_entity_poly.entity_id
_entity_poly.type
_entity_poly.pdbx_seq_one_letter_code
_entity_poly.pdbx_strand_id
1 'polypeptide(L)'
;MDDNSLAGKGYQTFSYKKPDNLRRGKGIVQLAQSPLIRGRVQIVQEGGENNLHSHTGMDGFWFVLAGKVKFYGPGDVLIGEYGKHEGILIPAGLEYWFESSDPNEALEILQMAGFEKGVKATRNDVAAQKLDPESVEITNIAVVR
;
A
#
# COMPACT_ATOMS: atom_id res chain seq x y z
N MET A 1 1.87 -3.16 -12.63
CA MET A 1 0.82 -3.38 -13.64
C MET A 1 -0.45 -3.85 -12.94
N ASP A 2 -1.52 -3.12 -13.13
CA ASP A 2 -2.80 -3.52 -12.54
C ASP A 2 -3.43 -4.60 -13.42
N ASP A 3 -3.58 -5.78 -12.86
CA ASP A 3 -4.30 -6.86 -13.52
C ASP A 3 -5.77 -6.80 -13.15
N ASN A 4 -6.59 -6.26 -14.06
CA ASN A 4 -8.03 -6.17 -13.90
C ASN A 4 -8.75 -7.42 -14.42
N SER A 5 -8.04 -8.50 -14.71
CA SER A 5 -8.63 -9.71 -15.27
C SER A 5 -9.69 -10.34 -14.36
N LEU A 6 -9.59 -10.12 -13.03
CA LEU A 6 -10.52 -10.65 -12.04
C LEU A 6 -11.69 -9.71 -11.74
N ALA A 7 -11.61 -8.43 -12.13
CA ALA A 7 -12.62 -7.43 -11.79
C ALA A 7 -13.98 -7.78 -12.39
N GLY A 8 -15.03 -7.78 -11.57
CA GLY A 8 -16.40 -8.03 -12.00
C GLY A 8 -16.72 -9.45 -12.46
N LYS A 9 -15.83 -10.43 -12.24
CA LYS A 9 -15.97 -11.79 -12.76
C LYS A 9 -16.47 -12.81 -11.74
N GLY A 10 -16.93 -12.38 -10.61
CA GLY A 10 -17.43 -13.24 -9.56
C GLY A 10 -16.87 -12.86 -8.20
N TYR A 11 -17.09 -13.74 -7.23
CA TYR A 11 -16.51 -13.54 -5.90
C TYR A 11 -15.00 -13.74 -5.96
N GLN A 12 -14.27 -12.89 -5.30
CA GLN A 12 -12.83 -13.01 -5.14
C GLN A 12 -12.53 -13.36 -3.70
N THR A 13 -11.86 -14.48 -3.49
CA THR A 13 -11.45 -14.93 -2.15
C THR A 13 -9.93 -14.87 -2.03
N PHE A 14 -9.46 -14.68 -0.81
CA PHE A 14 -8.03 -14.65 -0.55
C PHE A 14 -7.76 -15.10 0.88
N SER A 15 -6.53 -15.57 1.11
CA SER A 15 -6.01 -15.83 2.43
C SER A 15 -4.61 -15.22 2.47
N TYR A 16 -4.41 -14.23 3.33
CA TYR A 16 -3.14 -13.54 3.41
C TYR A 16 -2.13 -14.33 4.22
N LYS A 17 -0.94 -14.45 3.66
CA LYS A 17 0.24 -14.91 4.36
C LYS A 17 1.42 -14.06 3.94
N LYS A 18 2.21 -13.62 4.90
CA LYS A 18 3.46 -12.92 4.61
C LYS A 18 4.40 -13.82 3.81
N PRO A 19 4.94 -13.37 2.66
CA PRO A 19 5.95 -14.12 1.92
C PRO A 19 7.21 -14.38 2.75
N ASP A 20 7.74 -15.62 2.67
CA ASP A 20 8.90 -16.01 3.48
C ASP A 20 10.21 -15.39 2.97
N ASN A 21 10.30 -15.09 1.69
CA ASN A 21 11.53 -14.68 1.02
C ASN A 21 11.44 -13.28 0.41
N LEU A 22 11.21 -12.28 1.24
CA LEU A 22 11.28 -10.90 0.78
C LEU A 22 12.75 -10.51 0.56
N ARG A 23 13.15 -10.34 -0.70
CA ARG A 23 14.54 -10.09 -1.08
C ARG A 23 14.99 -8.66 -0.82
N ARG A 24 14.04 -7.73 -0.86
CA ARG A 24 14.32 -6.30 -0.82
C ARG A 24 13.45 -5.63 0.22
N GLY A 25 13.61 -4.34 0.39
CA GLY A 25 12.90 -3.58 1.42
C GLY A 25 11.39 -3.55 1.29
N LYS A 26 10.81 -3.98 0.14
CA LYS A 26 9.37 -3.88 -0.08
C LYS A 26 8.81 -5.04 -0.90
N GLY A 27 7.68 -5.57 -0.44
CA GLY A 27 6.83 -6.50 -1.16
C GLY A 27 5.39 -6.03 -1.15
N ILE A 28 4.61 -6.43 -2.15
CA ILE A 28 3.18 -6.17 -2.25
C ILE A 28 2.46 -7.48 -2.50
N VAL A 29 1.47 -7.80 -1.66
CA VAL A 29 0.59 -8.95 -1.85
C VAL A 29 -0.77 -8.42 -2.28
N GLN A 30 -1.16 -8.68 -3.54
CA GLN A 30 -2.47 -8.31 -4.08
C GLN A 30 -3.52 -9.26 -3.53
N LEU A 31 -4.50 -8.75 -2.80
CA LEU A 31 -5.57 -9.55 -2.21
C LEU A 31 -6.74 -9.70 -3.17
N ALA A 32 -7.35 -8.61 -3.56
CA ALA A 32 -8.51 -8.61 -4.43
C ALA A 32 -8.74 -7.22 -5.03
N GLN A 33 -9.47 -7.16 -6.13
CA GLN A 33 -9.72 -5.89 -6.81
C GLN A 33 -11.04 -5.92 -7.58
N SER A 34 -11.77 -4.81 -7.51
CA SER A 34 -12.91 -4.51 -8.37
C SER A 34 -12.69 -3.15 -9.04
N PRO A 35 -13.59 -2.69 -9.92
CA PRO A 35 -13.47 -1.33 -10.48
C PRO A 35 -13.51 -0.23 -9.42
N LEU A 36 -14.06 -0.47 -8.23
CA LEU A 36 -14.27 0.54 -7.19
C LEU A 36 -13.29 0.44 -6.03
N ILE A 37 -12.75 -0.73 -5.74
CA ILE A 37 -11.85 -0.94 -4.60
C ILE A 37 -10.73 -1.92 -4.92
N ARG A 38 -9.61 -1.75 -4.22
CA ARG A 38 -8.50 -2.68 -4.29
C ARG A 38 -7.91 -2.85 -2.90
N GLY A 39 -7.76 -4.11 -2.48
CA GLY A 39 -7.09 -4.45 -1.23
C GLY A 39 -5.75 -5.12 -1.49
N ARG A 40 -4.71 -4.66 -0.81
CA ARG A 40 -3.39 -5.27 -0.86
C ARG A 40 -2.62 -5.04 0.42
N VAL A 41 -1.69 -5.93 0.72
CA VAL A 41 -0.78 -5.77 1.86
C VAL A 41 0.58 -5.37 1.33
N GLN A 42 1.15 -4.32 1.91
CA GLN A 42 2.54 -3.95 1.69
C GLN A 42 3.38 -4.46 2.86
N ILE A 43 4.48 -5.10 2.54
CA ILE A 43 5.49 -5.50 3.53
C ILE A 43 6.67 -4.55 3.34
N VAL A 44 7.03 -3.83 4.39
CA VAL A 44 8.07 -2.80 4.33
C VAL A 44 9.08 -3.04 5.42
N GLN A 45 10.35 -3.11 4.99
CA GLN A 45 11.51 -3.21 5.87
C GLN A 45 12.37 -1.97 5.68
N GLU A 46 13.46 -1.86 6.44
CA GLU A 46 14.43 -0.81 6.23
C GLU A 46 14.86 -0.74 4.75
N GLY A 47 14.86 0.46 4.19
CA GLY A 47 15.10 0.68 2.76
C GLY A 47 13.86 0.52 1.90
N GLY A 48 12.69 0.20 2.47
CA GLY A 48 11.43 0.04 1.74
C GLY A 48 10.50 1.23 1.82
N GLU A 49 10.95 2.35 2.40
CA GLU A 49 10.13 3.56 2.50
C GLU A 49 9.81 4.14 1.13
N ASN A 50 8.63 4.77 1.03
CA ASN A 50 8.24 5.46 -0.19
C ASN A 50 8.65 6.94 -0.16
N ASN A 51 8.35 7.66 -1.22
CA ASN A 51 8.61 9.09 -1.37
C ASN A 51 7.35 9.91 -1.14
N LEU A 52 7.51 11.21 -0.89
CA LEU A 52 6.38 12.13 -0.80
C LEU A 52 5.62 12.14 -2.13
N HIS A 53 4.34 11.83 -2.08
CA HIS A 53 3.46 11.75 -3.24
C HIS A 53 2.01 11.97 -2.83
N SER A 54 1.15 12.16 -3.81
CA SER A 54 -0.30 12.19 -3.64
C SER A 54 -0.96 11.30 -4.68
N HIS A 55 -2.26 11.08 -4.52
CA HIS A 55 -3.06 10.35 -5.51
C HIS A 55 -4.24 11.19 -5.96
N THR A 56 -4.54 11.11 -7.25
CA THR A 56 -5.77 11.66 -7.83
C THR A 56 -6.75 10.50 -8.05
N GLY A 57 -8.03 10.71 -7.73
CA GLY A 57 -9.09 9.74 -7.98
C GLY A 57 -9.06 8.51 -7.09
N MET A 58 -8.34 8.55 -5.97
CA MET A 58 -8.19 7.42 -5.07
C MET A 58 -8.03 7.90 -3.63
N ASP A 59 -8.85 7.38 -2.73
CA ASP A 59 -8.62 7.48 -1.29
C ASP A 59 -7.86 6.24 -0.82
N GLY A 60 -7.00 6.40 0.18
CA GLY A 60 -6.24 5.31 0.77
C GLY A 60 -6.61 5.07 2.23
N PHE A 61 -7.03 3.86 2.54
CA PHE A 61 -7.29 3.40 3.90
C PHE A 61 -6.17 2.45 4.31
N TRP A 62 -5.46 2.79 5.38
CA TRP A 62 -4.29 2.05 5.83
C TRP A 62 -4.54 1.44 7.21
N PHE A 63 -4.26 0.15 7.35
CA PHE A 63 -4.49 -0.59 8.59
C PHE A 63 -3.27 -1.48 8.88
N VAL A 64 -2.62 -1.28 10.03
CA VAL A 64 -1.40 -2.03 10.39
C VAL A 64 -1.77 -3.42 10.90
N LEU A 65 -1.18 -4.44 10.28
CA LEU A 65 -1.32 -5.85 10.68
C LEU A 65 -0.19 -6.31 11.59
N ALA A 66 1.03 -5.81 11.37
CA ALA A 66 2.21 -6.14 12.15
C ALA A 66 3.25 -5.04 12.00
N GLY A 67 4.12 -4.89 12.98
CA GLY A 67 5.14 -3.85 12.98
C GLY A 67 4.59 -2.47 13.34
N LYS A 68 5.33 -1.44 12.96
CA LYS A 68 4.97 -0.04 13.19
C LYS A 68 5.29 0.80 11.98
N VAL A 69 4.52 1.84 11.76
CA VAL A 69 4.66 2.78 10.63
C VAL A 69 4.62 4.21 11.12
N LYS A 70 5.49 5.04 10.54
CA LYS A 70 5.39 6.50 10.66
C LYS A 70 4.95 7.08 9.33
N PHE A 71 3.89 7.88 9.35
CA PHE A 71 3.41 8.67 8.21
C PHE A 71 3.83 10.11 8.35
N TYR A 72 4.30 10.68 7.25
CA TYR A 72 4.78 12.06 7.16
C TYR A 72 4.04 12.81 6.06
N GLY A 73 3.83 14.10 6.28
CA GLY A 73 3.35 15.04 5.28
C GLY A 73 4.49 15.86 4.66
N PRO A 74 4.13 16.94 3.92
CA PRO A 74 5.13 17.84 3.33
C PRO A 74 6.12 18.37 4.36
N GLY A 75 7.38 18.50 3.97
CA GLY A 75 8.44 18.95 4.85
C GLY A 75 8.84 17.95 5.92
N ASP A 76 8.48 16.66 5.73
CA ASP A 76 8.74 15.56 6.67
C ASP A 76 8.14 15.78 8.06
N VAL A 77 7.01 16.51 8.09
CA VAL A 77 6.25 16.71 9.32
C VAL A 77 5.53 15.39 9.67
N LEU A 78 5.79 14.89 10.88
CA LEU A 78 5.16 13.65 11.35
C LEU A 78 3.64 13.82 11.49
N ILE A 79 2.87 12.99 10.76
CA ILE A 79 1.42 12.91 10.92
C ILE A 79 1.09 12.04 12.13
N GLY A 80 1.73 10.87 12.22
CA GLY A 80 1.57 9.98 13.34
C GLY A 80 2.35 8.69 13.20
N GLU A 81 2.47 7.95 14.31
CA GLU A 81 3.04 6.62 14.35
C GLU A 81 1.94 5.64 14.76
N TYR A 82 1.83 4.53 14.03
CA TYR A 82 0.76 3.55 14.22
C TYR A 82 1.33 2.15 14.33
N GLY A 83 0.82 1.41 15.29
CA GLY A 83 1.15 0.00 15.49
C GLY A 83 -0.02 -0.90 15.13
N LYS A 84 0.08 -2.16 15.51
CA LYS A 84 -0.90 -3.20 15.18
C LYS A 84 -2.33 -2.76 15.51
N HIS A 85 -3.22 -2.91 14.53
CA HIS A 85 -4.65 -2.56 14.59
C HIS A 85 -4.94 -1.05 14.60
N GLU A 86 -3.96 -0.24 14.31
CA GLU A 86 -4.11 1.19 14.12
C GLU A 86 -3.87 1.57 12.66
N GLY A 87 -4.27 2.77 12.27
CA GLY A 87 -4.06 3.20 10.90
C GLY A 87 -4.54 4.60 10.61
N ILE A 88 -4.69 4.92 9.34
CA ILE A 88 -5.02 6.26 8.87
C ILE A 88 -5.78 6.20 7.55
N LEU A 89 -6.72 7.11 7.37
CA LEU A 89 -7.37 7.37 6.09
C LEU A 89 -6.75 8.62 5.47
N ILE A 90 -6.27 8.49 4.24
CA ILE A 90 -5.69 9.60 3.48
C ILE A 90 -6.55 9.85 2.25
N PRO A 91 -7.35 10.93 2.25
CA PRO A 91 -8.13 11.31 1.07
C PRO A 91 -7.25 11.65 -0.14
N ALA A 92 -7.84 11.52 -1.34
CA ALA A 92 -7.19 11.92 -2.59
C ALA A 92 -6.65 13.36 -2.50
N GLY A 93 -5.50 13.60 -3.08
CA GLY A 93 -4.85 14.91 -3.15
C GLY A 93 -3.94 15.26 -1.99
N LEU A 94 -4.03 14.57 -0.85
CA LEU A 94 -3.13 14.84 0.28
C LEU A 94 -1.77 14.18 0.05
N GLU A 95 -0.71 14.93 0.30
CA GLU A 95 0.67 14.49 0.14
C GLU A 95 1.14 13.74 1.38
N TYR A 96 1.80 12.61 1.18
CA TYR A 96 2.33 11.79 2.27
C TYR A 96 3.45 10.86 1.81
N TRP A 97 4.21 10.37 2.78
CA TRP A 97 5.08 9.22 2.64
C TRP A 97 5.17 8.50 3.98
N PHE A 98 5.66 7.28 3.98
CA PHE A 98 5.77 6.51 5.23
C PHE A 98 7.01 5.62 5.24
N GLU A 99 7.37 5.18 6.45
CA GLU A 99 8.46 4.24 6.67
C GLU A 99 8.08 3.24 7.77
N SER A 100 8.69 2.07 7.71
CA SER A 100 8.68 1.15 8.84
C SER A 100 9.48 1.77 9.99
N SER A 101 8.93 1.79 11.19
CA SER A 101 9.56 2.42 12.33
C SER A 101 10.02 1.45 13.42
N ASP A 102 9.75 0.14 13.26
CA ASP A 102 10.26 -0.88 14.15
C ASP A 102 11.43 -1.61 13.47
N PRO A 103 12.68 -1.47 13.99
CA PRO A 103 13.83 -2.12 13.37
C PRO A 103 13.85 -3.65 13.56
N ASN A 104 13.02 -4.19 14.46
CA ASN A 104 13.01 -5.60 14.80
C ASN A 104 11.89 -6.39 14.14
N GLU A 105 10.92 -5.70 13.54
CA GLU A 105 9.75 -6.34 12.93
C GLU A 105 9.38 -5.63 11.62
N ALA A 106 9.26 -6.40 10.56
CA ALA A 106 8.80 -5.86 9.29
C ALA A 106 7.38 -5.30 9.42
N LEU A 107 7.13 -4.16 8.80
CA LEU A 107 5.80 -3.60 8.69
C LEU A 107 4.98 -4.43 7.71
N GLU A 108 3.80 -4.88 8.15
CA GLU A 108 2.77 -5.43 7.27
C GLU A 108 1.56 -4.52 7.38
N ILE A 109 1.23 -3.84 6.30
CA ILE A 109 0.17 -2.82 6.30
C ILE A 109 -0.82 -3.08 5.17
N LEU A 110 -2.10 -3.19 5.55
CA LEU A 110 -3.18 -3.31 4.59
C LEU A 110 -3.50 -1.95 4.00
N GLN A 111 -3.52 -1.88 2.68
CA GLN A 111 -4.02 -0.73 1.95
C GLN A 111 -5.32 -1.10 1.25
N MET A 112 -6.40 -0.41 1.59
CA MET A 112 -7.63 -0.41 0.82
C MET A 112 -7.70 0.88 0.02
N ALA A 113 -7.68 0.77 -1.31
CA ALA A 113 -7.85 1.91 -2.20
C ALA A 113 -9.30 1.97 -2.66
N GLY A 114 -9.93 3.13 -2.47
CA GLY A 114 -11.25 3.42 -3.02
C GLY A 114 -11.12 4.34 -4.23
N PHE A 115 -11.68 3.93 -5.37
CA PHE A 115 -11.54 4.67 -6.62
C PHE A 115 -12.77 5.52 -6.91
N GLU A 116 -12.53 6.75 -7.37
CA GLU A 116 -13.59 7.62 -7.83
C GLU A 116 -14.05 7.18 -9.23
N LYS A 117 -15.36 6.91 -9.36
CA LYS A 117 -15.94 6.47 -10.63
C LYS A 117 -15.74 7.54 -11.72
N GLY A 118 -15.25 7.11 -12.88
CA GLY A 118 -15.06 7.99 -14.03
C GLY A 118 -13.80 8.84 -13.98
N VAL A 119 -12.98 8.70 -12.94
CA VAL A 119 -11.70 9.41 -12.81
C VAL A 119 -10.57 8.39 -12.86
N LYS A 120 -9.59 8.65 -13.73
CA LYS A 120 -8.40 7.81 -13.77
C LYS A 120 -7.55 8.05 -12.52
N ALA A 121 -7.31 6.99 -11.77
CA ALA A 121 -6.42 7.06 -10.61
C ALA A 121 -4.97 7.26 -11.06
N THR A 122 -4.31 8.28 -10.54
CA THR A 122 -2.91 8.58 -10.85
C THR A 122 -2.14 8.83 -9.57
N ARG A 123 -0.84 8.48 -9.61
CA ARG A 123 0.11 8.82 -8.56
C ARG A 123 0.92 10.04 -9.00
N ASN A 124 1.04 11.01 -8.12
CA ASN A 124 1.74 12.27 -8.38
C ASN A 124 2.95 12.36 -7.45
N ASP A 125 4.15 12.10 -7.98
CA ASP A 125 5.37 12.17 -7.18
C ASP A 125 5.77 13.63 -6.94
N VAL A 126 5.97 13.99 -5.68
CA VAL A 126 6.43 15.33 -5.26
C VAL A 126 7.94 15.29 -5.04
N ALA A 127 8.43 14.24 -4.39
CA ALA A 127 9.87 13.99 -4.23
C ALA A 127 10.29 12.80 -5.10
N ALA A 128 11.59 12.67 -5.36
CA ALA A 128 12.11 11.55 -6.14
C ALA A 128 11.82 10.21 -5.44
N GLN A 129 11.49 9.18 -6.23
CA GLN A 129 11.29 7.84 -5.71
C GLN A 129 12.57 7.32 -5.04
N LYS A 130 12.42 6.75 -3.85
CA LYS A 130 13.52 6.21 -3.05
C LYS A 130 13.85 4.77 -3.42
N LEU A 131 12.86 4.03 -3.95
CA LEU A 131 13.02 2.64 -4.37
C LEU A 131 12.94 2.54 -5.88
N ASP A 132 13.77 1.66 -6.45
CA ASP A 132 13.60 1.21 -7.82
C ASP A 132 12.29 0.40 -7.91
N PRO A 133 11.34 0.79 -8.77
CA PRO A 133 10.08 0.06 -8.92
C PRO A 133 10.29 -1.42 -9.28
N GLU A 134 11.36 -1.76 -9.98
CA GLU A 134 11.68 -3.14 -10.34
C GLU A 134 12.13 -3.98 -9.14
N SER A 135 12.53 -3.35 -8.04
CA SER A 135 12.95 -4.05 -6.83
C SER A 135 11.79 -4.46 -5.93
N VAL A 136 10.57 -4.01 -6.22
CA VAL A 136 9.38 -4.34 -5.45
C VAL A 136 8.83 -5.69 -5.91
N GLU A 137 8.65 -6.62 -4.98
CA GLU A 137 8.07 -7.94 -5.27
C GLU A 137 6.56 -7.88 -5.20
N ILE A 138 5.87 -8.39 -6.23
CA ILE A 138 4.40 -8.40 -6.30
C ILE A 138 3.92 -9.85 -6.37
N THR A 139 2.99 -10.20 -5.48
CA THR A 139 2.36 -11.52 -5.42
C THR A 139 0.84 -11.38 -5.50
N ASN A 140 0.21 -12.11 -6.41
CA ASN A 140 -1.25 -12.14 -6.54
C ASN A 140 -1.79 -13.42 -5.92
N ILE A 141 -2.72 -13.29 -4.97
CA ILE A 141 -3.31 -14.43 -4.26
C ILE A 141 -4.83 -14.54 -4.39
N ALA A 142 -5.46 -13.62 -5.13
CA ALA A 142 -6.92 -13.67 -5.34
C ALA A 142 -7.32 -14.92 -6.13
N VAL A 143 -8.39 -15.56 -5.69
CA VAL A 143 -9.02 -16.70 -6.37
C VAL A 143 -10.45 -16.32 -6.70
N VAL A 144 -10.84 -16.46 -7.97
CA VAL A 144 -12.22 -16.22 -8.42
C VAL A 144 -13.06 -17.45 -8.17
N ARG A 145 -14.23 -17.25 -7.60
CA ARG A 145 -15.21 -18.30 -7.32
C ARG A 145 -16.60 -17.96 -7.85
#